data_905e9b3a5b400d9085613cff5c08bd31
#
_entry.id   905e9b3a5b400d9085613cff5c08bd31
#
_cell.length_a   1.000
_cell.length_b   1.000
_cell.length_c   1.000
_cell.angle_alpha   90.00
_cell.angle_beta   90.00
_cell.angle_gamma   90.00
#
_symmetry.space_group_name_H-M   'P 1'
#
loop_
_entity.id
_entity.type
_entity.pdbx_description
1 polymer ?
#
loop_
_entity_poly.entity_id
_entity_poly.type
_entity_poly.pdbx_seq_one_letter_code
_entity_poly.pdbx_strand_id
1 'polypeptide(L)'
;MSTFSPFSKEELLPQTEMLEIKKQKGELFIGLPKETLFEEKRICLTPDAVSALTSHGHRIVIEAGAGEGSNYSDNEYSEAGAKISYDTKEVFSCNIVLKVAPPTIDEIDMIIPQSVLISALQLKTQTKEYFKTLAKKRITAVAFDYIKDEHGVYPVLKSLSEIAGTAAILIAAELMSNLNKGNGLLLGNIGGVPPTDVVIFGAGTVGEFAARSALGLEIGRASCRERV
;
A
#
# COMPACT_ATOMS: atom_id res chain seq x y z
N MET A 1 -22.95 -7.41 -72.66
CA MET A 1 -23.03 -8.36 -71.55
C MET A 1 -22.19 -7.83 -70.43
N SER A 2 -22.84 -7.18 -69.42
CA SER A 2 -22.12 -6.68 -68.23
C SER A 2 -22.03 -7.83 -67.24
N THR A 3 -20.84 -8.25 -66.95
CA THR A 3 -20.54 -9.23 -65.89
C THR A 3 -20.82 -8.62 -64.54
N PHE A 4 -21.92 -9.06 -63.95
CA PHE A 4 -22.28 -8.71 -62.58
C PHE A 4 -21.32 -9.48 -61.64
N SER A 5 -20.42 -8.77 -60.98
CA SER A 5 -19.62 -9.35 -59.88
C SER A 5 -20.46 -9.15 -58.59
N PRO A 6 -20.78 -10.21 -57.83
CA PRO A 6 -21.57 -10.12 -56.64
C PRO A 6 -20.81 -9.56 -55.43
N PHE A 7 -19.51 -9.23 -55.58
CA PHE A 7 -18.67 -8.69 -54.55
C PHE A 7 -18.14 -7.32 -54.94
N SER A 8 -18.14 -6.38 -53.97
CA SER A 8 -17.47 -5.08 -54.15
C SER A 8 -15.96 -5.26 -54.21
N LYS A 9 -15.23 -4.34 -54.88
CA LYS A 9 -13.76 -4.38 -54.92
C LYS A 9 -13.15 -4.31 -53.51
N GLU A 10 -13.86 -3.73 -52.54
CA GLU A 10 -13.40 -3.59 -51.14
C GLU A 10 -13.52 -4.90 -50.36
N GLU A 11 -14.50 -5.76 -50.71
CA GLU A 11 -14.68 -7.11 -50.11
C GLU A 11 -13.67 -8.13 -50.62
N LEU A 12 -12.97 -7.85 -51.71
CA LEU A 12 -11.94 -8.70 -52.26
C LEU A 12 -10.52 -8.30 -51.84
N LEU A 13 -10.37 -7.20 -51.05
CA LEU A 13 -9.07 -6.86 -50.45
C LEU A 13 -8.86 -7.79 -49.24
N PRO A 14 -7.68 -8.48 -49.18
CA PRO A 14 -7.35 -9.23 -47.97
C PRO A 14 -7.37 -8.30 -46.80
N GLN A 15 -8.29 -8.51 -45.87
CA GLN A 15 -8.22 -7.88 -44.56
C GLN A 15 -6.97 -8.44 -43.90
N THR A 16 -5.92 -7.63 -43.87
CA THR A 16 -4.79 -7.87 -42.99
C THR A 16 -5.34 -7.72 -41.58
N GLU A 17 -5.75 -8.84 -40.99
CA GLU A 17 -5.81 -8.92 -39.52
C GLU A 17 -4.42 -8.52 -39.04
N MET A 18 -4.32 -7.33 -38.48
CA MET A 18 -3.17 -7.00 -37.67
C MET A 18 -3.19 -7.99 -36.52
N LEU A 19 -2.39 -9.04 -36.63
CA LEU A 19 -2.02 -9.86 -35.48
C LEU A 19 -1.52 -8.85 -34.45
N GLU A 20 -2.37 -8.55 -33.44
CA GLU A 20 -1.88 -7.94 -32.22
C GLU A 20 -0.82 -8.90 -31.68
N ILE A 21 0.44 -8.59 -31.98
CA ILE A 21 1.55 -9.17 -31.27
C ILE A 21 1.31 -8.69 -29.84
N LYS A 22 0.69 -9.54 -29.02
CA LYS A 22 0.68 -9.38 -27.57
C LYS A 22 2.12 -9.13 -27.21
N LYS A 23 2.47 -7.85 -26.93
CA LYS A 23 3.75 -7.54 -26.31
C LYS A 23 3.82 -8.48 -25.11
N GLN A 24 4.72 -9.45 -25.14
CA GLN A 24 5.03 -10.24 -23.96
C GLN A 24 5.32 -9.22 -22.89
N LYS A 25 4.41 -9.10 -21.91
CA LYS A 25 4.65 -8.28 -20.73
C LYS A 25 5.92 -8.85 -20.12
N GLY A 26 6.96 -8.05 -20.07
CA GLY A 26 8.23 -8.49 -19.49
C GLY A 26 7.97 -9.04 -18.09
N GLU A 27 8.57 -10.16 -17.76
CA GLU A 27 8.54 -10.77 -16.44
C GLU A 27 9.14 -9.79 -15.44
N LEU A 28 8.40 -9.45 -14.39
CA LEU A 28 8.89 -8.63 -13.30
C LEU A 28 9.45 -9.53 -12.20
N PHE A 29 10.56 -9.13 -11.63
CA PHE A 29 11.20 -9.80 -10.51
C PHE A 29 11.11 -8.88 -9.29
N ILE A 30 10.25 -9.23 -8.33
CA ILE A 30 9.82 -8.38 -7.22
C ILE A 30 10.28 -8.97 -5.90
N GLY A 31 10.97 -8.17 -5.09
CA GLY A 31 11.41 -8.52 -3.75
C GLY A 31 10.58 -7.81 -2.68
N LEU A 32 10.14 -8.57 -1.68
CA LEU A 32 9.48 -8.07 -0.48
C LEU A 32 10.36 -8.38 0.74
N PRO A 33 11.21 -7.46 1.18
CA PRO A 33 11.98 -7.64 2.39
C PRO A 33 11.09 -7.51 3.64
N LYS A 34 11.56 -8.06 4.74
CA LYS A 34 10.96 -7.88 6.06
C LYS A 34 11.11 -6.43 6.51
N GLU A 35 10.08 -5.88 7.13
CA GLU A 35 10.17 -4.55 7.73
C GLU A 35 11.02 -4.58 9.01
N THR A 36 11.96 -3.65 9.09
CA THR A 36 12.89 -3.55 10.22
C THR A 36 12.61 -2.35 11.14
N LEU A 37 11.72 -1.44 10.69
CA LEU A 37 11.35 -0.28 11.49
C LEU A 37 10.51 -0.71 12.69
N PHE A 38 10.80 -0.11 13.85
CA PHE A 38 10.07 -0.38 15.08
C PHE A 38 8.56 -0.19 14.91
N GLU A 39 7.76 -1.18 15.32
CA GLU A 39 6.29 -1.23 15.20
C GLU A 39 5.73 -1.23 13.76
N GLU A 40 6.54 -1.27 12.72
CA GLU A 40 6.01 -1.48 11.36
C GLU A 40 5.67 -2.96 11.16
N LYS A 41 4.38 -3.24 11.09
CA LYS A 41 3.85 -4.60 10.96
C LYS A 41 3.19 -4.85 9.60
N ARG A 42 3.07 -3.81 8.78
CA ARG A 42 2.43 -3.92 7.47
C ARG A 42 3.36 -4.59 6.47
N ILE A 43 2.78 -5.19 5.45
CA ILE A 43 3.48 -5.72 4.28
C ILE A 43 2.87 -5.14 3.00
N CYS A 44 3.68 -4.97 1.96
CA CYS A 44 3.23 -4.31 0.73
C CYS A 44 2.23 -5.15 -0.10
N LEU A 45 2.33 -6.47 -0.06
CA LEU A 45 1.46 -7.38 -0.81
C LEU A 45 0.90 -8.46 0.10
N THR A 46 -0.40 -8.69 0.00
CA THR A 46 -1.06 -9.84 0.62
C THR A 46 -0.83 -11.11 -0.22
N PRO A 47 -1.03 -12.34 0.33
CA PRO A 47 -0.96 -13.57 -0.46
C PRO A 47 -1.84 -13.56 -1.70
N ASP A 48 -3.06 -13.00 -1.63
CA ASP A 48 -3.95 -12.86 -2.79
C ASP A 48 -3.35 -11.97 -3.88
N ALA A 49 -2.73 -10.86 -3.50
CA ALA A 49 -2.06 -9.97 -4.45
C ALA A 49 -0.84 -10.66 -5.10
N VAL A 50 -0.10 -11.44 -4.32
CA VAL A 50 1.00 -12.27 -4.82
C VAL A 50 0.49 -13.31 -5.82
N SER A 51 -0.58 -14.04 -5.50
CA SER A 51 -1.21 -15.01 -6.40
C SER A 51 -1.65 -14.37 -7.72
N ALA A 52 -2.22 -13.16 -7.66
CA ALA A 52 -2.60 -12.42 -8.86
C ALA A 52 -1.38 -12.05 -9.73
N LEU A 53 -0.28 -11.62 -9.14
CA LEU A 53 0.94 -11.26 -9.86
C LEU A 53 1.65 -12.50 -10.44
N THR A 54 1.74 -13.58 -9.68
CA THR A 54 2.37 -14.84 -10.13
C THR A 54 1.57 -15.49 -11.26
N SER A 55 0.23 -15.44 -11.22
CA SER A 55 -0.64 -15.92 -12.31
C SER A 55 -0.45 -15.14 -13.62
N HIS A 56 0.02 -13.89 -13.53
CA HIS A 56 0.41 -13.07 -14.70
C HIS A 56 1.87 -13.27 -15.15
N GLY A 57 2.57 -14.24 -14.57
CA GLY A 57 3.94 -14.62 -14.96
C GLY A 57 5.03 -13.78 -14.29
N HIS A 58 4.73 -13.06 -13.20
CA HIS A 58 5.74 -12.34 -12.43
C HIS A 58 6.36 -13.24 -11.35
N ARG A 59 7.62 -13.01 -11.01
CA ARG A 59 8.31 -13.72 -9.93
C ARG A 59 8.37 -12.85 -8.69
N ILE A 60 8.00 -13.43 -7.55
CA ILE A 60 8.01 -12.75 -6.27
C ILE A 60 8.90 -13.52 -5.30
N VAL A 61 9.82 -12.81 -4.66
CA VAL A 61 10.68 -13.32 -3.59
C VAL A 61 10.35 -12.56 -2.32
N ILE A 62 10.03 -13.29 -1.28
CA ILE A 62 9.64 -12.73 0.02
C ILE A 62 10.65 -13.19 1.06
N GLU A 63 11.09 -12.27 1.91
CA GLU A 63 11.93 -12.62 3.05
C GLU A 63 11.13 -13.43 4.08
N ALA A 64 11.73 -14.48 4.60
CA ALA A 64 11.09 -15.36 5.59
C ALA A 64 10.61 -14.53 6.80
N GLY A 65 9.36 -14.77 7.19
CA GLY A 65 8.70 -14.05 8.29
C GLY A 65 8.33 -12.60 7.99
N ALA A 66 8.40 -12.13 6.71
CA ALA A 66 8.01 -10.76 6.36
C ALA A 66 6.51 -10.49 6.57
N GLY A 67 5.66 -11.51 6.44
CA GLY A 67 4.21 -11.41 6.61
C GLY A 67 3.71 -11.55 8.05
N GLU A 68 4.53 -12.02 8.98
CA GLU A 68 4.12 -12.34 10.36
C GLU A 68 3.47 -11.18 11.09
N GLY A 69 3.98 -9.96 10.89
CA GLY A 69 3.43 -8.74 11.49
C GLY A 69 1.99 -8.44 11.06
N SER A 70 1.59 -8.92 9.88
CA SER A 70 0.25 -8.79 9.31
C SER A 70 -0.57 -10.08 9.39
N ASN A 71 -0.12 -11.06 10.20
CA ASN A 71 -0.74 -12.37 10.39
C ASN A 71 -0.79 -13.25 9.12
N TYR A 72 0.19 -13.10 8.23
CA TYR A 72 0.38 -13.96 7.07
C TYR A 72 1.62 -14.84 7.28
N SER A 73 1.46 -16.13 7.07
CA SER A 73 2.55 -17.13 7.18
C SER A 73 3.34 -17.25 5.87
N ASP A 74 4.59 -17.71 5.97
CA ASP A 74 5.41 -18.05 4.81
C ASP A 74 4.77 -19.13 3.93
N ASN A 75 3.98 -20.05 4.52
CA ASN A 75 3.25 -21.08 3.78
C ASN A 75 2.18 -20.47 2.85
N GLU A 76 1.39 -19.50 3.34
CA GLU A 76 0.38 -18.82 2.52
C GLU A 76 1.01 -18.11 1.33
N TYR A 77 2.16 -17.48 1.52
CA TYR A 77 2.91 -16.85 0.41
C TYR A 77 3.49 -17.88 -0.55
N SER A 78 3.97 -19.01 -0.05
CA SER A 78 4.47 -20.10 -0.90
C SER A 78 3.35 -20.72 -1.73
N GLU A 79 2.16 -20.94 -1.15
CA GLU A 79 0.97 -21.41 -1.86
C GLU A 79 0.49 -20.40 -2.91
N ALA A 80 0.66 -19.10 -2.65
CA ALA A 80 0.40 -18.03 -3.61
C ALA A 80 1.43 -17.94 -4.75
N GLY A 81 2.48 -18.79 -4.72
CA GLY A 81 3.50 -18.90 -5.76
C GLY A 81 4.73 -18.02 -5.56
N ALA A 82 4.91 -17.43 -4.36
CA ALA A 82 6.14 -16.72 -4.04
C ALA A 82 7.25 -17.68 -3.62
N LYS A 83 8.49 -17.28 -3.90
CA LYS A 83 9.68 -17.91 -3.33
C LYS A 83 9.97 -17.31 -1.96
N ILE A 84 10.05 -18.13 -0.91
CA ILE A 84 10.52 -17.69 0.40
C ILE A 84 12.04 -17.73 0.44
N SER A 85 12.67 -16.63 0.84
CA SER A 85 14.13 -16.52 0.97
C SER A 85 14.53 -16.21 2.40
N TYR A 86 15.55 -16.92 2.88
CA TYR A 86 16.21 -16.67 4.17
C TYR A 86 17.43 -15.73 4.01
N ASP A 87 17.76 -15.36 2.77
CA ASP A 87 18.84 -14.42 2.48
C ASP A 87 18.24 -13.06 2.09
N THR A 88 18.35 -12.09 3.00
CA THR A 88 17.92 -10.70 2.79
C THR A 88 18.52 -10.09 1.52
N LYS A 89 19.80 -10.41 1.20
CA LYS A 89 20.45 -9.90 -0.02
C LYS A 89 19.80 -10.40 -1.29
N GLU A 90 19.31 -11.63 -1.31
CA GLU A 90 18.59 -12.17 -2.46
C GLU A 90 17.32 -11.34 -2.72
N VAL A 91 16.58 -11.00 -1.67
CA VAL A 91 15.35 -10.21 -1.77
C VAL A 91 15.62 -8.80 -2.29
N PHE A 92 16.65 -8.14 -1.78
CA PHE A 92 17.06 -6.81 -2.26
C PHE A 92 17.72 -6.83 -3.65
N SER A 93 18.11 -7.99 -4.16
CA SER A 93 18.68 -8.15 -5.50
C SER A 93 17.64 -8.28 -6.62
N CYS A 94 16.37 -8.10 -6.33
CA CYS A 94 15.29 -8.08 -7.31
C CYS A 94 15.27 -6.78 -8.12
N ASN A 95 14.67 -6.82 -9.32
CA ASN A 95 14.53 -5.63 -10.16
C ASN A 95 13.64 -4.55 -9.56
N ILE A 96 12.63 -4.99 -8.79
CA ILE A 96 11.71 -4.13 -8.05
C ILE A 96 11.74 -4.55 -6.59
N VAL A 97 11.99 -3.61 -5.70
CA VAL A 97 11.91 -3.83 -4.25
C VAL A 97 10.70 -3.06 -3.72
N LEU A 98 9.79 -3.77 -3.06
CA LEU A 98 8.60 -3.19 -2.42
C LEU A 98 8.80 -3.20 -0.91
N LYS A 99 8.72 -2.03 -0.28
CA LYS A 99 8.88 -1.86 1.16
C LYS A 99 7.88 -0.81 1.67
N VAL A 100 7.30 -1.02 2.84
CA VAL A 100 6.38 -0.03 3.44
C VAL A 100 7.16 1.16 3.98
N ALA A 101 8.08 0.92 4.90
CA ALA A 101 8.95 1.95 5.45
C ALA A 101 10.11 2.28 4.49
N PRO A 102 10.67 3.51 4.56
CA PRO A 102 11.87 3.82 3.79
C PRO A 102 13.01 2.87 4.18
N PRO A 103 13.75 2.30 3.20
CA PRO A 103 14.90 1.47 3.51
C PRO A 103 16.00 2.26 4.22
N THR A 104 16.77 1.60 5.05
CA THR A 104 18.00 2.15 5.64
C THR A 104 19.10 2.30 4.59
N ILE A 105 20.18 3.01 4.92
CA ILE A 105 21.34 3.14 4.01
C ILE A 105 21.97 1.77 3.74
N ASP A 106 22.06 0.91 4.75
CA ASP A 106 22.60 -0.45 4.61
C ASP A 106 21.70 -1.31 3.70
N GLU A 107 20.37 -1.17 3.80
CA GLU A 107 19.43 -1.83 2.91
C GLU A 107 19.54 -1.31 1.47
N ILE A 108 19.70 0.01 1.28
CA ILE A 108 19.94 0.59 -0.06
C ILE A 108 21.23 0.02 -0.66
N ASP A 109 22.26 -0.24 0.15
CA ASP A 109 23.52 -0.84 -0.33
C ASP A 109 23.36 -2.30 -0.79
N MET A 110 22.33 -3.01 -0.36
CA MET A 110 21.97 -4.34 -0.86
C MET A 110 21.19 -4.29 -2.18
N ILE A 111 20.48 -3.19 -2.47
CA ILE A 111 19.71 -3.04 -3.72
C ILE A 111 20.66 -3.01 -4.94
N ILE A 112 20.32 -3.75 -5.99
CA ILE A 112 21.10 -3.75 -7.22
C ILE A 112 21.00 -2.41 -7.98
N PRO A 113 22.07 -1.96 -8.67
CA PRO A 113 22.01 -0.74 -9.46
C PRO A 113 20.93 -0.79 -10.55
N GLN A 114 20.34 0.36 -10.87
CA GLN A 114 19.33 0.53 -11.92
C GLN A 114 18.00 -0.19 -11.66
N SER A 115 17.73 -0.60 -10.43
CA SER A 115 16.46 -1.19 -10.01
C SER A 115 15.43 -0.13 -9.63
N VAL A 116 14.23 -0.59 -9.33
CA VAL A 116 13.11 0.24 -8.85
C VAL A 116 12.87 -0.06 -7.38
N LEU A 117 12.84 0.99 -6.57
CA LEU A 117 12.41 0.93 -5.18
C LEU A 117 11.05 1.61 -5.05
N ILE A 118 10.07 0.94 -4.49
CA ILE A 118 8.75 1.51 -4.19
C ILE A 118 8.52 1.43 -2.69
N SER A 119 8.44 2.59 -2.02
CA SER A 119 8.19 2.68 -0.57
C SER A 119 7.62 4.03 -0.18
N ALA A 120 7.16 4.18 1.07
CA ALA A 120 6.90 5.50 1.65
C ALA A 120 8.24 6.17 1.94
N LEU A 121 8.77 6.94 1.00
CA LEU A 121 10.14 7.48 1.10
C LEU A 121 10.30 8.55 2.19
N GLN A 122 9.20 9.11 2.72
CA GLN A 122 9.23 10.15 3.77
C GLN A 122 10.22 11.29 3.45
N LEU A 123 10.13 11.85 2.24
CA LEU A 123 11.12 12.77 1.65
C LEU A 123 11.56 13.92 2.55
N LYS A 124 10.68 14.40 3.44
CA LYS A 124 10.96 15.54 4.35
C LYS A 124 11.86 15.19 5.51
N THR A 125 11.96 13.93 5.89
CA THR A 125 12.73 13.46 7.05
C THR A 125 14.04 12.80 6.67
N GLN A 126 14.22 12.47 5.39
CA GLN A 126 15.44 11.82 4.90
C GLN A 126 16.65 12.76 4.82
N THR A 127 17.82 12.18 5.04
CA THR A 127 19.08 12.89 4.98
C THR A 127 19.57 13.09 3.55
N LYS A 128 20.46 14.07 3.34
CA LYS A 128 21.11 14.27 2.04
C LYS A 128 21.94 13.06 1.60
N GLU A 129 22.49 12.30 2.54
CA GLU A 129 23.25 11.09 2.28
C GLU A 129 22.39 9.97 1.72
N TYR A 130 21.18 9.79 2.25
CA TYR A 130 20.19 8.86 1.75
C TYR A 130 19.95 9.03 0.24
N PHE A 131 19.66 10.27 -0.19
CA PHE A 131 19.43 10.55 -1.61
C PHE A 131 20.70 10.40 -2.47
N LYS A 132 21.88 10.70 -1.92
CA LYS A 132 23.13 10.48 -2.63
C LYS A 132 23.40 8.99 -2.86
N THR A 133 23.08 8.12 -1.90
CA THR A 133 23.25 6.66 -2.02
C THR A 133 22.32 6.09 -3.09
N LEU A 134 21.04 6.50 -3.10
CA LEU A 134 20.11 6.13 -4.17
C LEU A 134 20.59 6.58 -5.55
N ALA A 135 21.04 7.84 -5.67
CA ALA A 135 21.53 8.40 -6.92
C ALA A 135 22.83 7.72 -7.41
N LYS A 136 23.75 7.38 -6.53
CA LYS A 136 25.00 6.67 -6.84
C LYS A 136 24.72 5.32 -7.49
N LYS A 137 23.69 4.62 -7.03
CA LYS A 137 23.25 3.34 -7.58
C LYS A 137 22.27 3.48 -8.76
N ARG A 138 21.88 4.70 -9.12
CA ARG A 138 20.88 4.98 -10.17
C ARG A 138 19.56 4.25 -9.94
N ILE A 139 19.14 4.14 -8.67
CA ILE A 139 17.88 3.53 -8.28
C ILE A 139 16.74 4.48 -8.64
N THR A 140 15.71 3.97 -9.31
CA THR A 140 14.45 4.70 -9.52
C THR A 140 13.59 4.54 -8.28
N ALA A 141 13.57 5.56 -7.42
CA ALA A 141 12.78 5.52 -6.18
C ALA A 141 11.39 6.15 -6.40
N VAL A 142 10.34 5.38 -6.14
CA VAL A 142 8.93 5.78 -6.25
C VAL A 142 8.33 5.86 -4.86
N ALA A 143 7.93 7.06 -4.45
CA ALA A 143 7.22 7.28 -3.19
C ALA A 143 5.73 7.03 -3.42
N PHE A 144 5.19 5.90 -2.95
CA PHE A 144 3.77 5.56 -3.17
C PHE A 144 2.81 6.50 -2.42
N ASP A 145 3.27 7.17 -1.37
CA ASP A 145 2.55 8.21 -0.64
C ASP A 145 2.36 9.51 -1.45
N TYR A 146 3.10 9.68 -2.55
CA TYR A 146 2.97 10.82 -3.47
C TYR A 146 2.31 10.47 -4.81
N ILE A 147 1.87 9.22 -5.00
CA ILE A 147 1.13 8.84 -6.20
C ILE A 147 -0.24 9.53 -6.20
N LYS A 148 -0.56 10.22 -7.28
CA LYS A 148 -1.84 10.90 -7.49
C LYS A 148 -2.64 10.19 -8.57
N ASP A 149 -3.96 10.18 -8.40
CA ASP A 149 -4.89 9.82 -9.46
C ASP A 149 -5.12 10.98 -10.45
N GLU A 150 -5.97 10.75 -11.45
CA GLU A 150 -6.34 11.74 -12.46
C GLU A 150 -7.00 13.00 -11.88
N HIS A 151 -7.59 12.89 -10.69
CA HIS A 151 -8.25 13.98 -9.97
C HIS A 151 -7.32 14.69 -8.98
N GLY A 152 -6.03 14.28 -8.91
CA GLY A 152 -5.04 14.84 -8.00
C GLY A 152 -5.16 14.35 -6.54
N VAL A 153 -5.98 13.33 -6.28
CA VAL A 153 -6.12 12.69 -4.98
C VAL A 153 -4.98 11.68 -4.80
N TYR A 154 -4.52 11.52 -3.57
CA TYR A 154 -3.51 10.53 -3.19
C TYR A 154 -4.22 9.24 -2.71
N PRO A 155 -4.47 8.23 -3.56
CA PRO A 155 -5.36 7.11 -3.22
C PRO A 155 -4.82 6.26 -2.07
N VAL A 156 -3.51 5.99 -2.04
CA VAL A 156 -2.88 5.20 -0.98
C VAL A 156 -2.94 5.95 0.36
N LEU A 157 -2.54 7.22 0.35
CA LEU A 157 -2.55 8.05 1.55
C LEU A 157 -3.97 8.26 2.09
N LYS A 158 -4.95 8.42 1.19
CA LYS A 158 -6.37 8.57 1.56
C LYS A 158 -6.86 7.33 2.30
N SER A 159 -6.67 6.14 1.74
CA SER A 159 -7.09 4.87 2.38
C SER A 159 -6.44 4.67 3.75
N LEU A 160 -5.15 4.96 3.87
CA LEU A 160 -4.45 4.90 5.16
C LEU A 160 -5.01 5.91 6.16
N SER A 161 -5.36 7.11 5.70
CA SER A 161 -5.95 8.17 6.54
C SER A 161 -7.36 7.81 7.03
N GLU A 162 -8.16 7.15 6.21
CA GLU A 162 -9.50 6.65 6.56
C GLU A 162 -9.40 5.58 7.66
N ILE A 163 -8.48 4.62 7.51
CA ILE A 163 -8.21 3.59 8.52
C ILE A 163 -7.71 4.23 9.81
N ALA A 164 -6.76 5.16 9.73
CA ALA A 164 -6.19 5.82 10.91
C ALA A 164 -7.26 6.61 11.68
N GLY A 165 -8.15 7.32 10.98
CA GLY A 165 -9.25 8.07 11.61
C GLY A 165 -10.22 7.16 12.35
N THR A 166 -10.64 6.08 11.71
CA THR A 166 -11.54 5.09 12.31
C THR A 166 -10.90 4.40 13.52
N ALA A 167 -9.65 3.93 13.36
CA ALA A 167 -8.92 3.23 14.40
C ALA A 167 -8.65 4.12 15.63
N ALA A 168 -8.39 5.42 15.44
CA ALA A 168 -8.08 6.35 16.53
C ALA A 168 -9.21 6.40 17.59
N ILE A 169 -10.47 6.34 17.16
CA ILE A 169 -11.62 6.35 18.07
C ILE A 169 -11.74 5.02 18.83
N LEU A 170 -11.50 3.89 18.16
CA LEU A 170 -11.54 2.58 18.81
C LEU A 170 -10.40 2.43 19.82
N ILE A 171 -9.20 2.87 19.48
CA ILE A 171 -8.05 2.90 20.40
C ILE A 171 -8.33 3.83 21.59
N ALA A 172 -8.93 5.00 21.35
CA ALA A 172 -9.32 5.90 22.43
C ALA A 172 -10.32 5.24 23.40
N ALA A 173 -11.33 4.53 22.86
CA ALA A 173 -12.29 3.78 23.69
C ALA A 173 -11.62 2.69 24.50
N GLU A 174 -10.67 1.95 23.90
CA GLU A 174 -9.88 0.93 24.57
C GLU A 174 -9.04 1.52 25.72
N LEU A 175 -8.33 2.62 25.47
CA LEU A 175 -7.49 3.30 26.47
C LEU A 175 -8.31 3.95 27.61
N MET A 176 -9.58 4.31 27.37
CA MET A 176 -10.48 4.81 28.40
C MET A 176 -11.02 3.70 29.32
N SER A 177 -10.97 2.46 28.88
CA SER A 177 -11.40 1.28 29.65
C SER A 177 -10.51 1.06 30.88
N ASN A 178 -11.14 0.65 32.01
CA ASN A 178 -10.41 0.28 33.23
C ASN A 178 -9.54 -0.99 33.03
N LEU A 179 -9.82 -1.83 32.04
CA LEU A 179 -8.99 -2.99 31.66
C LEU A 179 -7.59 -2.55 31.23
N ASN A 180 -7.48 -1.38 30.60
CA ASN A 180 -6.22 -0.78 30.14
C ASN A 180 -5.75 0.36 31.06
N LYS A 181 -6.11 0.32 32.36
CA LYS A 181 -5.75 1.34 33.35
C LYS A 181 -6.32 2.74 33.06
N GLY A 182 -7.34 2.83 32.21
CA GLY A 182 -8.12 4.06 31.99
C GLY A 182 -9.11 4.32 33.13
N ASN A 183 -9.84 5.42 33.03
CA ASN A 183 -10.78 5.87 34.08
C ASN A 183 -12.12 5.11 34.11
N GLY A 184 -12.29 4.06 33.29
CA GLY A 184 -13.54 3.30 33.20
C GLY A 184 -14.67 4.09 32.54
N LEU A 185 -14.34 4.99 31.60
CA LEU A 185 -15.33 5.79 30.88
C LEU A 185 -15.71 5.04 29.58
N LEU A 186 -17.01 5.02 29.29
CA LEU A 186 -17.55 4.54 28.04
C LEU A 186 -17.54 5.67 27.02
N LEU A 187 -17.00 5.39 25.83
CA LEU A 187 -17.17 6.24 24.67
C LEU A 187 -18.48 5.84 23.98
N GLY A 188 -19.54 6.61 24.17
CA GLY A 188 -20.87 6.28 23.63
C GLY A 188 -22.00 6.87 24.46
N ASN A 189 -23.21 6.32 24.25
CA ASN A 189 -24.43 6.72 24.92
C ASN A 189 -24.94 5.60 25.83
N ILE A 190 -25.35 5.96 27.04
CA ILE A 190 -26.04 5.07 28.01
C ILE A 190 -27.30 5.79 28.47
N GLY A 191 -28.45 5.09 28.48
CA GLY A 191 -29.70 5.66 28.94
C GLY A 191 -29.60 6.23 30.36
N GLY A 192 -29.94 7.51 30.54
CA GLY A 192 -29.88 8.21 31.80
C GLY A 192 -28.54 8.83 32.18
N VAL A 193 -27.50 8.68 31.37
CA VAL A 193 -26.19 9.31 31.58
C VAL A 193 -25.89 10.24 30.40
N PRO A 194 -25.37 11.46 30.62
CA PRO A 194 -24.96 12.32 29.52
C PRO A 194 -23.91 11.63 28.64
N PRO A 195 -24.07 11.66 27.30
CA PRO A 195 -23.12 11.04 26.40
C PRO A 195 -21.76 11.76 26.43
N THR A 196 -20.70 11.05 26.07
CA THR A 196 -19.33 11.58 26.00
C THR A 196 -19.19 12.55 24.84
N ASP A 197 -18.53 13.69 25.04
CA ASP A 197 -18.13 14.61 23.99
C ASP A 197 -16.71 14.28 23.48
N VAL A 198 -16.50 14.35 22.16
CA VAL A 198 -15.21 14.13 21.52
C VAL A 198 -14.78 15.38 20.77
N VAL A 199 -13.57 15.86 21.03
CA VAL A 199 -12.95 16.98 20.32
C VAL A 199 -11.81 16.49 19.46
N ILE A 200 -11.87 16.79 18.15
CA ILE A 200 -10.89 16.38 17.16
C ILE A 200 -10.18 17.64 16.62
N PHE A 201 -8.86 17.65 16.71
CA PHE A 201 -8.04 18.72 16.14
C PHE A 201 -7.52 18.31 14.78
N GLY A 202 -8.05 18.93 13.71
CA GLY A 202 -7.73 18.69 12.32
C GLY A 202 -8.95 18.24 11.51
N ALA A 203 -9.26 18.98 10.44
CA ALA A 203 -10.41 18.75 9.56
C ALA A 203 -10.04 18.04 8.23
N GLY A 204 -8.90 17.34 8.20
CA GLY A 204 -8.51 16.50 7.07
C GLY A 204 -9.20 15.14 7.06
N THR A 205 -8.82 14.26 6.13
CA THR A 205 -9.42 12.92 5.98
C THR A 205 -9.41 12.12 7.27
N VAL A 206 -8.31 12.14 8.04
CA VAL A 206 -8.22 11.45 9.34
C VAL A 206 -9.27 12.00 10.32
N GLY A 207 -9.38 13.35 10.45
CA GLY A 207 -10.34 13.98 11.34
C GLY A 207 -11.79 13.72 10.95
N GLU A 208 -12.09 13.71 9.66
CA GLU A 208 -13.42 13.40 9.14
C GLU A 208 -13.82 11.96 9.49
N PHE A 209 -12.95 10.98 9.25
CA PHE A 209 -13.24 9.58 9.55
C PHE A 209 -13.27 9.29 11.06
N ALA A 210 -12.44 9.97 11.85
CA ALA A 210 -12.54 9.94 13.30
C ALA A 210 -13.91 10.48 13.79
N ALA A 211 -14.37 11.60 13.24
CA ALA A 211 -15.68 12.16 13.59
C ALA A 211 -16.84 11.22 13.21
N ARG A 212 -16.79 10.62 12.02
CA ARG A 212 -17.80 9.64 11.58
C ARG A 212 -17.82 8.40 12.48
N SER A 213 -16.65 7.89 12.86
CA SER A 213 -16.52 6.74 13.74
C SER A 213 -17.06 7.05 15.14
N ALA A 214 -16.71 8.22 15.69
CA ALA A 214 -17.22 8.67 16.98
C ALA A 214 -18.75 8.82 16.99
N LEU A 215 -19.33 9.44 15.95
CA LEU A 215 -20.79 9.57 15.82
C LEU A 215 -21.47 8.20 15.68
N GLY A 216 -20.84 7.23 15.04
CA GLY A 216 -21.32 5.85 14.96
C GLY A 216 -21.40 5.13 16.30
N LEU A 217 -20.69 5.59 17.32
CA LEU A 217 -20.76 5.11 18.70
C LEU A 217 -21.80 5.87 19.53
N GLU A 218 -22.65 6.69 18.91
CA GLU A 218 -23.70 7.49 19.57
C GLU A 218 -23.18 8.44 20.66
N ILE A 219 -21.99 9.04 20.43
CA ILE A 219 -21.49 10.10 21.31
C ILE A 219 -22.37 11.34 21.21
N GLY A 220 -22.39 12.18 22.28
CA GLY A 220 -23.21 13.38 22.32
C GLY A 220 -22.83 14.43 21.29
N ARG A 221 -21.54 14.67 21.07
CA ARG A 221 -21.02 15.64 20.12
C ARG A 221 -19.62 15.26 19.63
N ALA A 222 -19.43 15.29 18.33
CA ALA A 222 -18.11 15.31 17.73
C ALA A 222 -17.82 16.73 17.20
N SER A 223 -16.81 17.40 17.73
CA SER A 223 -16.38 18.71 17.27
C SER A 223 -15.04 18.59 16.57
N CYS A 224 -15.03 18.81 15.26
CA CYS A 224 -13.81 18.87 14.46
C CYS A 224 -13.39 20.34 14.27
N ARG A 225 -12.17 20.69 14.68
CA ARG A 225 -11.64 22.05 14.56
C ARG A 225 -10.42 22.04 13.66
N GLU A 226 -10.43 22.93 12.67
CA GLU A 226 -9.24 23.21 11.88
C GLU A 226 -8.25 24.07 12.69
N ARG A 227 -6.96 23.84 12.48
CA ARG A 227 -5.93 24.70 13.08
C ARG A 227 -5.97 26.04 12.35
N VAL A 228 -6.34 27.10 13.04
CA VAL A 228 -6.21 28.48 12.57
C VAL A 228 -4.75 28.88 12.56
#